data_9fb46bd965846298ec4dd059d6e0ba24
#
_entry.id   9fb46bd965846298ec4dd059d6e0ba24
#
_cell.length_a   1.000
_cell.length_b   1.000
_cell.length_c   1.000
_cell.angle_alpha   90.00
_cell.angle_beta   90.00
_cell.angle_gamma   90.00
#
_symmetry.space_group_name_H-M   'P 1'
#
loop_
_entity.id
_entity.type
_entity.pdbx_description
1 polymer ?
#
loop_
_entity_poly.entity_id
_entity_poly.type
_entity_poly.pdbx_seq_one_letter_code
_entity_poly.pdbx_strand_id
1 'polypeptide(L)'
;MTLQRLARELDETARQTAALVESVSEALAVLSNKQLSPEYARSEAVTMIVAALQGQDRIEQRCQNMALAVRQFALLPVSTPDETYDEIWSSLVLDELRVASLSGIAARPNHGEVELF
;
A
#
# COMPACT_ATOMS: atom_id res chain seq x y z
N MET A 1 -9.46 18.07 6.46
CA MET A 1 -10.54 17.87 5.49
C MET A 1 -10.42 16.55 4.77
N THR A 2 -11.57 15.96 4.46
CA THR A 2 -11.63 14.65 3.80
C THR A 2 -10.96 14.62 2.44
N LEU A 3 -11.13 15.67 1.62
CA LEU A 3 -10.50 15.70 0.29
C LEU A 3 -8.98 15.77 0.39
N GLN A 4 -8.47 16.50 1.35
CA GLN A 4 -7.02 16.55 1.58
C GLN A 4 -6.50 15.19 2.05
N ARG A 5 -7.24 14.52 2.92
CA ARG A 5 -6.89 13.18 3.38
C ARG A 5 -6.94 12.19 2.22
N LEU A 6 -7.98 12.27 1.39
CA LEU A 6 -8.10 11.41 0.21
C LEU A 6 -6.91 11.60 -0.74
N ALA A 7 -6.54 12.85 -1.00
CA ALA A 7 -5.39 13.16 -1.86
C ALA A 7 -4.11 12.55 -1.28
N ARG A 8 -3.90 12.67 0.03
CA ARG A 8 -2.74 12.11 0.71
C ARG A 8 -2.71 10.59 0.60
N GLU A 9 -3.86 9.93 0.77
CA GLU A 9 -3.93 8.48 0.68
C GLU A 9 -3.73 8.00 -0.78
N LEU A 10 -4.19 8.77 -1.75
CA LEU A 10 -3.91 8.48 -3.15
C LEU A 10 -2.42 8.62 -3.46
N ASP A 11 -1.77 9.66 -2.92
CA ASP A 11 -0.34 9.85 -3.08
C ASP A 11 0.44 8.68 -2.47
N GLU A 12 0.03 8.23 -1.28
CA GLU A 12 0.66 7.09 -0.64
C GLU A 12 0.47 5.81 -1.46
N THR A 13 -0.71 5.62 -2.05
CA THR A 13 -0.99 4.47 -2.92
C THR A 13 -0.09 4.51 -4.16
N ALA A 14 0.09 5.69 -4.76
CA ALA A 14 0.98 5.86 -5.90
C ALA A 14 2.43 5.56 -5.52
N ARG A 15 2.87 5.99 -4.34
CA ARG A 15 4.21 5.70 -3.83
C ARG A 15 4.42 4.19 -3.67
N GLN A 16 3.44 3.49 -3.11
CA GLN A 16 3.52 2.05 -2.93
C GLN A 16 3.56 1.33 -4.27
N THR A 17 2.81 1.81 -5.26
CA THR A 17 2.82 1.24 -6.60
C THR A 17 4.20 1.41 -7.26
N ALA A 18 4.80 2.59 -7.13
CA ALA A 18 6.13 2.84 -7.67
C ALA A 18 7.17 1.94 -7.01
N ALA A 19 7.09 1.76 -5.69
CA ALA A 19 7.99 0.88 -4.96
C ALA A 19 7.84 -0.58 -5.41
N LEU A 20 6.60 -1.00 -5.69
CA LEU A 20 6.32 -2.35 -6.21
C LEU A 20 7.01 -2.57 -7.56
N VAL A 21 6.87 -1.62 -8.48
CA VAL A 21 7.51 -1.71 -9.80
C VAL A 21 9.02 -1.77 -9.67
N GLU A 22 9.59 -0.97 -8.77
CA GLU A 22 11.03 -0.98 -8.52
C GLU A 22 11.49 -2.34 -7.98
N SER A 23 10.73 -2.93 -7.06
CA SER A 23 11.05 -4.25 -6.51
C SER A 23 11.04 -5.34 -7.58
N VAL A 24 10.08 -5.30 -8.50
CA VAL A 24 10.02 -6.26 -9.60
C VAL A 24 11.22 -6.05 -10.54
N SER A 25 11.57 -4.80 -10.83
CA SER A 25 12.73 -4.49 -11.66
C SER A 25 14.02 -4.99 -11.05
N GLU A 26 14.17 -4.86 -9.73
CA GLU A 26 15.33 -5.38 -9.00
C GLU A 26 15.39 -6.91 -9.06
N ALA A 27 14.25 -7.58 -8.94
CA ALA A 27 14.20 -9.04 -9.05
C ALA A 27 14.65 -9.50 -10.43
N LEU A 28 14.23 -8.80 -11.49
CA LEU A 28 14.65 -9.11 -12.85
C LEU A 28 16.15 -8.86 -13.03
N ALA A 29 16.69 -7.83 -12.42
CA ALA A 29 18.12 -7.55 -12.45
C ALA A 29 18.92 -8.67 -11.78
N VAL A 30 18.43 -9.19 -10.65
CA VAL A 30 19.05 -10.31 -9.96
C VAL A 30 19.06 -11.56 -10.85
N LEU A 31 17.94 -11.87 -11.49
CA LEU A 31 17.86 -13.01 -12.41
C LEU A 31 18.82 -12.89 -13.58
N SER A 32 19.09 -11.68 -14.03
CA SER A 32 19.95 -11.40 -15.18
C SER A 32 21.42 -11.25 -14.81
N ASN A 33 21.74 -11.30 -13.52
CA ASN A 33 23.10 -11.06 -13.05
C ASN A 33 23.96 -12.31 -13.24
N LYS A 34 24.86 -12.26 -14.21
CA LYS A 34 25.74 -13.37 -14.56
C LYS A 34 26.82 -13.63 -13.52
N GLN A 35 27.03 -12.72 -12.58
CA GLN A 35 28.00 -12.85 -11.51
C GLN A 35 27.51 -13.77 -10.39
N LEU A 36 26.21 -14.05 -10.35
CA LEU A 36 25.59 -14.89 -9.34
C LEU A 36 25.39 -16.31 -9.91
N SER A 37 25.43 -17.32 -9.03
CA SER A 37 25.06 -18.65 -9.45
C SER A 37 23.57 -18.68 -9.84
N PRO A 38 23.17 -19.52 -10.82
CA PRO A 38 21.77 -19.61 -11.22
C PRO A 38 20.83 -19.98 -10.08
N GLU A 39 21.25 -20.87 -9.19
CA GLU A 39 20.42 -21.26 -8.04
C GLU A 39 20.20 -20.09 -7.09
N TYR A 40 21.26 -19.35 -6.77
CA TYR A 40 21.16 -18.19 -5.88
C TYR A 40 20.29 -17.10 -6.50
N ALA A 41 20.52 -16.77 -7.78
CA ALA A 41 19.76 -15.74 -8.48
C ALA A 41 18.27 -16.08 -8.50
N ARG A 42 17.92 -17.32 -8.78
CA ARG A 42 16.55 -17.77 -8.81
C ARG A 42 15.90 -17.69 -7.43
N SER A 43 16.58 -18.18 -6.41
CA SER A 43 16.07 -18.16 -5.03
C SER A 43 15.84 -16.74 -4.55
N GLU A 44 16.79 -15.85 -4.78
CA GLU A 44 16.70 -14.47 -4.38
C GLU A 44 15.58 -13.75 -5.12
N ALA A 45 15.47 -13.94 -6.43
CA ALA A 45 14.42 -13.32 -7.23
C ALA A 45 13.03 -13.80 -6.80
N VAL A 46 12.86 -15.08 -6.49
CA VAL A 46 11.59 -15.63 -6.02
C VAL A 46 11.19 -14.95 -4.71
N THR A 47 12.14 -14.80 -3.78
CA THR A 47 11.88 -14.12 -2.51
C THR A 47 11.42 -12.68 -2.73
N MET A 48 12.09 -11.96 -3.63
CA MET A 48 11.75 -10.58 -3.96
C MET A 48 10.38 -10.48 -4.61
N ILE A 49 10.05 -11.39 -5.51
CA ILE A 49 8.76 -11.39 -6.21
C ILE A 49 7.62 -11.72 -5.25
N VAL A 50 7.80 -12.68 -4.34
CA VAL A 50 6.79 -12.99 -3.33
C VAL A 50 6.52 -11.76 -2.46
N ALA A 51 7.56 -11.06 -2.02
CA ALA A 51 7.40 -9.83 -1.25
C ALA A 51 6.65 -8.75 -2.05
N ALA A 52 6.96 -8.63 -3.36
CA ALA A 52 6.27 -7.69 -4.22
C ALA A 52 4.78 -8.02 -4.37
N LEU A 53 4.43 -9.29 -4.49
CA LEU A 53 3.04 -9.74 -4.57
C LEU A 53 2.27 -9.43 -3.30
N GLN A 54 2.92 -9.56 -2.13
CA GLN A 54 2.30 -9.16 -0.86
C GLN A 54 2.06 -7.65 -0.82
N GLY A 55 2.98 -6.86 -1.37
CA GLY A 55 2.83 -5.42 -1.49
C GLY A 55 1.67 -5.05 -2.41
N GLN A 56 1.52 -5.78 -3.52
CA GLN A 56 0.40 -5.57 -4.43
C GLN A 56 -0.94 -5.85 -3.76
N ASP A 57 -1.02 -6.90 -2.96
CA ASP A 57 -2.23 -7.23 -2.22
C ASP A 57 -2.63 -6.09 -1.28
N ARG A 58 -1.67 -5.48 -0.59
CA ARG A 58 -1.94 -4.31 0.26
C ARG A 58 -2.46 -3.12 -0.54
N ILE A 59 -1.86 -2.87 -1.70
CA ILE A 59 -2.30 -1.79 -2.58
C ILE A 59 -3.74 -2.01 -3.02
N GLU A 60 -4.08 -3.23 -3.40
CA GLU A 60 -5.43 -3.58 -3.81
C GLU A 60 -6.43 -3.35 -2.68
N GLN A 61 -6.09 -3.76 -1.45
CA GLN A 61 -6.93 -3.52 -0.29
C GLN A 61 -7.11 -2.03 -0.02
N ARG A 62 -6.04 -1.23 -0.15
CA ARG A 62 -6.15 0.22 -0.03
C ARG A 62 -7.12 0.80 -1.03
N CYS A 63 -6.99 0.39 -2.28
CA CYS A 63 -7.87 0.89 -3.35
C CYS A 63 -9.32 0.51 -3.11
N GLN A 64 -9.59 -0.72 -2.68
CA GLN A 64 -10.95 -1.17 -2.39
C GLN A 64 -11.57 -0.40 -1.24
N ASN A 65 -10.81 -0.20 -0.16
CA ASN A 65 -11.29 0.57 0.99
C ASN A 65 -11.51 2.04 0.64
N MET A 66 -10.60 2.65 -0.12
CA MET A 66 -10.76 4.03 -0.54
C MET A 66 -11.97 4.20 -1.45
N ALA A 67 -12.19 3.26 -2.36
CA ALA A 67 -13.37 3.29 -3.23
C ALA A 67 -14.66 3.19 -2.41
N LEU A 68 -14.69 2.33 -1.39
CA LEU A 68 -15.82 2.23 -0.49
C LEU A 68 -16.08 3.56 0.21
N ALA A 69 -15.04 4.19 0.74
CA ALA A 69 -15.16 5.47 1.41
C ALA A 69 -15.70 6.54 0.46
N VAL A 70 -15.17 6.62 -0.75
CA VAL A 70 -15.58 7.61 -1.74
C VAL A 70 -17.06 7.42 -2.12
N ARG A 71 -17.51 6.18 -2.29
CA ARG A 71 -18.92 5.92 -2.58
C ARG A 71 -19.81 6.41 -1.44
N GLN A 72 -19.40 6.25 -0.20
CA GLN A 72 -20.15 6.74 0.94
C GLN A 72 -20.14 8.27 0.99
N PHE A 73 -19.00 8.90 0.70
CA PHE A 73 -18.91 10.37 0.61
C PHE A 73 -19.88 10.92 -0.43
N ALA A 74 -20.01 10.24 -1.56
CA ALA A 74 -20.87 10.69 -2.66
C ALA A 74 -22.36 10.70 -2.28
N LEU A 75 -22.75 9.95 -1.25
CA LEU A 75 -24.12 9.91 -0.77
C LEU A 75 -24.44 11.01 0.23
N LEU A 76 -23.44 11.75 0.71
CA LEU A 76 -23.63 12.75 1.74
C LEU A 76 -24.00 14.11 1.14
N PRO A 77 -24.86 14.89 1.84
CA PRO A 77 -25.16 16.26 1.42
C PRO A 77 -23.91 17.14 1.43
N VAL A 78 -23.93 18.20 0.62
CA VAL A 78 -22.82 19.16 0.54
C VAL A 78 -22.53 19.80 1.91
N SER A 79 -23.57 20.00 2.73
CA SER A 79 -23.45 20.62 4.03
C SER A 79 -23.00 19.68 5.15
N THR A 80 -22.62 18.45 4.82
CA THR A 80 -22.20 17.45 5.81
C THR A 80 -20.98 17.93 6.60
N PRO A 81 -21.00 17.87 7.95
CA PRO A 81 -19.84 18.26 8.75
C PRO A 81 -18.67 17.29 8.58
N ASP A 82 -17.46 17.78 8.82
CA ASP A 82 -16.25 16.99 8.68
C ASP A 82 -16.24 15.75 9.57
N GLU A 83 -16.88 15.83 10.74
CA GLU A 83 -16.97 14.69 11.67
C GLU A 83 -17.63 13.47 11.04
N THR A 84 -18.61 13.67 10.16
CA THR A 84 -19.28 12.57 9.48
C THR A 84 -18.33 11.87 8.50
N TYR A 85 -17.50 12.65 7.79
CA TYR A 85 -16.48 12.08 6.92
C TYR A 85 -15.43 11.30 7.73
N ASP A 86 -15.05 11.83 8.88
CA ASP A 86 -14.09 11.16 9.77
C ASP A 86 -14.64 9.82 10.27
N GLU A 87 -15.92 9.75 10.53
CA GLU A 87 -16.57 8.50 10.93
C GLU A 87 -16.50 7.46 9.82
N ILE A 88 -16.63 7.87 8.56
CA ILE A 88 -16.51 6.96 7.42
C ILE A 88 -15.09 6.40 7.35
N TRP A 89 -14.07 7.26 7.46
CA TRP A 89 -12.70 6.79 7.52
C TRP A 89 -12.49 5.79 8.66
N SER A 90 -13.02 6.10 9.84
CA SER A 90 -12.87 5.27 11.03
C SER A 90 -13.59 3.94 10.93
N SER A 91 -14.55 3.80 10.02
CA SER A 91 -15.31 2.56 9.81
C SER A 91 -14.63 1.59 8.84
N LEU A 92 -13.55 2.00 8.18
CA LEU A 92 -12.89 1.17 7.21
C LEU A 92 -12.18 -0.02 7.88
N VAL A 93 -12.12 -1.13 7.16
CA VAL A 93 -11.53 -2.37 7.69
C VAL A 93 -10.00 -2.28 7.74
N LEU A 94 -9.39 -1.63 6.75
CA LEU A 94 -7.94 -1.55 6.65
C LEU A 94 -7.37 -0.54 7.64
N ASP A 95 -6.57 -1.00 8.59
CA ASP A 95 -6.02 -0.18 9.67
C ASP A 95 -5.27 1.05 9.15
N GLU A 96 -4.52 0.89 8.08
CA GLU A 96 -3.75 1.96 7.44
C GLU A 96 -4.60 3.16 7.04
N LEU A 97 -5.85 2.90 6.64
CA LEU A 97 -6.79 3.96 6.24
C LEU A 97 -7.69 4.37 7.39
N ARG A 98 -8.01 3.44 8.29
CA ARG A 98 -8.84 3.74 9.45
C ARG A 98 -8.17 4.71 10.41
N VAL A 99 -6.87 4.55 10.61
CA VAL A 99 -6.08 5.40 11.50
C VAL A 99 -5.05 6.15 10.67
N ALA A 100 -5.22 7.47 10.54
CA ALA A 100 -4.40 8.29 9.65
C ALA A 100 -2.90 8.19 9.94
N SER A 101 -2.51 8.04 11.20
CA SER A 101 -1.10 7.95 11.59
C SER A 101 -0.43 6.65 11.14
N LEU A 102 -1.21 5.64 10.76
CA LEU A 102 -0.68 4.36 10.29
C LEU A 102 -0.48 4.31 8.77
N SER A 103 -0.87 5.37 8.05
CA SER A 103 -0.79 5.37 6.60
C SER A 103 0.64 5.11 6.11
N GLY A 104 0.78 4.08 5.28
CA GLY A 104 2.05 3.72 4.67
C GLY A 104 3.02 2.97 5.56
N ILE A 105 2.75 2.82 6.85
CA ILE A 105 3.70 2.21 7.78
C ILE A 105 4.00 0.76 7.41
N ALA A 106 2.98 -0.02 7.10
CA ALA A 106 3.15 -1.44 6.77
C ALA A 106 3.99 -1.67 5.51
N ALA A 107 4.06 -0.68 4.62
CA ALA A 107 4.80 -0.79 3.37
C ALA A 107 6.23 -0.25 3.48
N ARG A 108 6.66 0.26 4.64
CA ARG A 108 8.01 0.81 4.81
C ARG A 108 9.03 -0.29 5.00
N PRO A 109 10.23 -0.17 4.41
CA PRO A 109 11.23 -1.23 4.47
C PRO A 109 11.62 -1.68 5.88
N ASN A 110 11.73 -0.75 6.81
CA ASN A 110 12.15 -1.06 8.18
C ASN A 110 11.12 -1.88 8.94
N HIS A 111 9.87 -1.78 8.56
CA HIS A 111 8.78 -2.42 9.27
C HIS A 111 8.86 -3.93 9.16
N GLY A 112 9.27 -4.45 8.01
CA GLY A 112 9.38 -5.88 7.78
C GLY A 112 10.38 -6.57 8.70
N GLU A 113 11.44 -5.89 9.10
CA GLU A 113 12.44 -6.44 10.00
C GLU A 113 11.88 -6.70 11.39
N VAL A 114 11.01 -5.82 11.85
CA VAL A 114 10.42 -5.92 13.18
C VAL A 114 9.47 -7.11 13.26
N GLU A 115 8.89 -7.49 12.17
CA GLU A 115 7.86 -8.52 12.14
C GLU A 115 8.40 -9.93 11.96
N LEU A 116 9.69 -10.07 11.85
CA LEU A 116 10.30 -11.38 11.68
C LEU A 116 10.38 -12.21 12.96
N PHE A 117 9.85 -11.72 14.00
CA PHE A 117 9.90 -12.42 15.29
C PHE A 117 8.58 -12.65 15.89
#